data_8dfa238eba9a052f3db28474ee859252
#
_entry.id   8dfa238eba9a052f3db28474ee859252
#
_cell.length_a   1.000
_cell.length_b   1.000
_cell.length_c   1.000
_cell.angle_alpha   90.00
_cell.angle_beta   90.00
_cell.angle_gamma   90.00
#
_symmetry.space_group_name_H-M   'P 1'
#
loop_
_entity.id
_entity.type
_entity.pdbx_description
1 polymer ?
#
loop_
_entity_poly.entity_id
_entity_poly.type
_entity_poly.pdbx_seq_one_letter_code
_entity_poly.pdbx_strand_id
1 'polypeptide(L)'
;MTIQELAELLHGEIIGDPQTDIRGIEKIEYAEAGHIAFIANQKYLRYETQTLASALLISTSHTPQRTDIAYIRTEDPYDSFV
;
A
#
# COMPACT_ATOMS: atom_id res chain seq x y z
N MET A 1 12.63 4.17 4.65
CA MET A 1 12.11 4.81 3.44
C MET A 1 10.70 5.31 3.71
N THR A 2 10.41 6.54 3.33
CA THR A 2 9.07 7.08 3.51
C THR A 2 8.16 6.71 2.34
N ILE A 3 6.85 6.82 2.57
CA ILE A 3 5.85 6.64 1.52
C ILE A 3 6.11 7.61 0.37
N GLN A 4 6.54 8.85 0.67
CA GLN A 4 6.86 9.83 -0.37
C GLN A 4 7.97 9.34 -1.29
N GLU A 5 9.05 8.83 -0.71
CA GLU A 5 10.16 8.28 -1.48
C GLU A 5 9.74 7.10 -2.34
N LEU A 6 8.95 6.21 -1.76
CA LEU A 6 8.48 5.02 -2.46
C LEU A 6 7.52 5.39 -3.60
N ALA A 7 6.62 6.34 -3.37
CA ALA A 7 5.69 6.79 -4.39
C ALA A 7 6.42 7.42 -5.58
N GLU A 8 7.50 8.15 -5.31
CA GLU A 8 8.32 8.71 -6.40
C GLU A 8 8.95 7.63 -7.26
N LEU A 9 9.46 6.56 -6.62
CA LEU A 9 10.05 5.44 -7.34
C LEU A 9 9.02 4.67 -8.18
N LEU A 10 7.79 4.58 -7.68
CA LEU A 10 6.73 3.80 -8.33
C LEU A 10 5.85 4.66 -9.25
N HIS A 11 6.10 5.96 -9.31
CA HIS A 11 5.25 6.91 -10.04
C HIS A 11 3.79 6.83 -9.57
N GLY A 12 3.61 6.68 -8.26
CA GLY A 12 2.30 6.51 -7.66
C GLY A 12 1.76 7.78 -7.01
N GLU A 13 0.45 7.78 -6.78
CA GLU A 13 -0.23 8.86 -6.07
C GLU A 13 -0.36 8.48 -4.59
N ILE A 14 -0.03 9.41 -3.70
CA ILE A 14 -0.12 9.20 -2.27
C ILE A 14 -1.52 9.58 -1.76
N ILE A 15 -2.10 8.72 -0.94
CA ILE A 15 -3.31 9.01 -0.18
C ILE A 15 -2.97 8.74 1.27
N GLY A 16 -2.94 9.79 2.10
CA GLY A 16 -2.56 9.68 3.50
C GLY A 16 -1.26 10.42 3.80
N ASP A 17 -0.57 10.02 4.86
CA ASP A 17 0.63 10.71 5.35
C ASP A 17 1.88 10.32 4.53
N PRO A 18 2.46 11.27 3.78
CA PRO A 18 3.65 10.98 2.98
C PRO A 18 4.89 10.66 3.82
N GLN A 19 4.87 10.97 5.11
CA GLN A 19 6.00 10.71 6.00
C GLN A 19 5.92 9.34 6.66
N THR A 20 4.91 8.54 6.36
CA THR A 20 4.79 7.17 6.88
C THR A 20 6.07 6.39 6.55
N ASP A 21 6.70 5.82 7.58
CA ASP A 21 7.95 5.09 7.41
C ASP A 21 7.70 3.65 7.02
N ILE A 22 8.36 3.20 5.96
CA ILE A 22 8.24 1.83 5.45
C ILE A 22 9.60 1.15 5.57
N ARG A 23 9.62 0.00 6.22
CA ARG A 23 10.84 -0.78 6.47
C ARG A 23 10.92 -2.05 5.65
N GLY A 24 9.80 -2.48 5.07
CA GLY A 24 9.79 -3.70 4.28
C GLY A 24 8.47 -3.92 3.58
N ILE A 25 8.46 -4.96 2.75
CA ILE A 25 7.31 -5.37 1.95
C ILE A 25 6.87 -6.74 2.48
N GLU A 26 5.56 -6.91 2.65
CA GLU A 26 5.02 -8.17 3.14
C GLU A 26 3.68 -8.45 2.47
N LYS A 27 3.26 -9.70 2.49
CA LYS A 27 1.91 -10.06 2.05
C LYS A 27 0.89 -9.43 2.98
N ILE A 28 -0.24 -9.02 2.42
CA ILE A 28 -1.26 -8.30 3.19
C ILE A 28 -1.74 -9.08 4.41
N GLU A 29 -1.78 -10.41 4.33
CA GLU A 29 -2.21 -11.27 5.44
C GLU A 29 -1.21 -11.28 6.61
N TYR A 30 0.05 -10.99 6.33
CA TYR A 30 1.13 -11.09 7.31
C TYR A 30 1.77 -9.75 7.64
N ALA A 31 1.36 -8.68 6.99
CA ALA A 31 1.97 -7.37 7.17
C ALA A 31 1.72 -6.82 8.56
N GLU A 32 2.72 -6.11 9.08
CA GLU A 32 2.67 -5.48 10.39
C GLU A 32 3.09 -4.02 10.24
N ALA A 33 3.12 -3.30 11.36
CA ALA A 33 3.56 -1.90 11.37
C ALA A 33 4.94 -1.77 10.72
N GLY A 34 5.08 -0.80 9.84
CA GLY A 34 6.31 -0.60 9.08
C GLY A 34 6.33 -1.32 7.74
N HIS A 35 5.36 -2.17 7.45
CA HIS A 35 5.29 -2.86 6.17
C HIS A 35 4.37 -2.15 5.20
N ILE A 36 4.69 -2.26 3.90
CA ILE A 36 3.76 -1.97 2.82
C ILE A 36 3.36 -3.29 2.17
N ALA A 37 2.08 -3.45 1.90
CA ALA A 37 1.55 -4.61 1.20
C ALA A 37 0.81 -4.14 -0.05
N PHE A 38 0.35 -5.05 -0.90
CA PHE A 38 -0.37 -4.66 -2.11
C PHE A 38 -1.66 -5.46 -2.24
N ILE A 39 -2.65 -4.84 -2.89
CA ILE A 39 -3.90 -5.50 -3.26
C ILE A 39 -3.85 -5.71 -4.76
N ALA A 40 -3.51 -6.95 -5.18
CA ALA A 40 -3.30 -7.27 -6.59
C ALA A 40 -4.59 -7.73 -7.28
N ASN A 41 -5.55 -8.26 -6.53
CA ASN A 41 -6.82 -8.70 -7.06
C ASN A 41 -7.89 -8.73 -5.98
N GLN A 42 -9.14 -8.98 -6.39
CA GLN A 42 -10.29 -8.85 -5.52
C GLN A 42 -10.30 -9.82 -4.33
N LYS A 43 -9.64 -10.96 -4.44
CA LYS A 43 -9.66 -11.92 -3.33
C LYS A 43 -8.93 -11.40 -2.09
N TYR A 44 -8.07 -10.38 -2.24
CA TYR A 44 -7.34 -9.78 -1.13
C TYR A 44 -8.03 -8.54 -0.54
N LEU A 45 -9.12 -8.07 -1.15
CA LEU A 45 -9.81 -6.87 -0.67
C LEU A 45 -10.30 -7.01 0.77
N ARG A 46 -10.71 -8.20 1.17
CA ARG A 46 -11.20 -8.46 2.53
C ARG A 46 -10.13 -8.22 3.60
N TYR A 47 -8.86 -8.28 3.22
CA TYR A 47 -7.77 -8.08 4.17
C TYR A 47 -7.49 -6.62 4.43
N GLU A 48 -7.98 -5.73 3.60
CA GLU A 48 -7.69 -4.29 3.73
C GLU A 48 -8.11 -3.74 5.09
N THR A 49 -9.28 -4.11 5.58
CA THR A 49 -9.80 -3.61 6.84
C THR A 49 -9.15 -4.26 8.04
N GLN A 50 -8.44 -5.37 7.86
CA GLN A 50 -7.88 -6.15 8.96
C GLN A 50 -6.36 -6.07 9.02
N THR A 51 -5.68 -5.68 7.94
CA THR A 51 -4.23 -5.69 7.88
C THR A 51 -3.62 -4.70 8.89
N LEU A 52 -2.46 -5.08 9.43
CA LEU A 52 -1.67 -4.22 10.30
C LEU A 52 -0.60 -3.44 9.54
N ALA A 53 -0.59 -3.53 8.22
CA ALA A 53 0.35 -2.79 7.38
C ALA A 53 0.22 -1.29 7.61
N SER A 54 1.34 -0.59 7.53
CA SER A 54 1.34 0.87 7.61
C SER A 54 0.87 1.51 6.31
N ALA A 55 0.96 0.79 5.20
CA ALA A 55 0.55 1.30 3.89
C ALA A 55 0.14 0.16 2.97
N LEU A 56 -0.66 0.50 1.97
CA LEU A 56 -1.07 -0.44 0.93
C LEU A 56 -0.83 0.17 -0.45
N LEU A 57 -0.35 -0.66 -1.37
CA LEU A 57 -0.24 -0.30 -2.77
C LEU A 57 -1.50 -0.78 -3.47
N ILE A 58 -2.19 0.11 -4.15
CA ILE A 58 -3.50 -0.17 -4.75
C ILE A 58 -3.54 0.25 -6.22
N SER A 59 -4.51 -0.29 -6.94
CA SER A 59 -4.74 0.10 -8.34
C SER A 59 -5.46 1.44 -8.43
N THR A 60 -5.45 2.04 -9.62
CA THR A 60 -6.13 3.31 -9.86
C THR A 60 -7.64 3.23 -9.71
N SER A 61 -8.20 2.03 -9.82
CA SER A 61 -9.65 1.82 -9.70
C SER A 61 -10.10 1.50 -8.28
N HIS A 62 -9.17 1.28 -7.36
CA HIS A 62 -9.52 0.94 -5.98
C HIS A 62 -9.80 2.18 -5.14
N THR A 63 -10.87 2.14 -4.37
CA THR A 63 -11.21 3.22 -3.44
C THR A 63 -10.71 2.82 -2.04
N PRO A 64 -9.82 3.63 -1.42
CA PRO A 64 -9.35 3.32 -0.07
C PRO A 64 -10.48 3.22 0.95
N GLN A 65 -10.42 2.19 1.79
CA GLN A 65 -11.43 1.92 2.81
C GLN A 65 -11.04 2.42 4.20
N ARG A 66 -9.79 2.84 4.37
CA ARG A 66 -9.27 3.25 5.69
C ARG A 66 -8.65 4.63 5.61
N THR A 67 -8.66 5.31 6.76
CA THR A 67 -8.04 6.63 6.91
C THR A 67 -6.85 6.60 7.87
N ASP A 68 -6.59 5.45 8.50
CA ASP A 68 -5.54 5.31 9.51
C ASP A 68 -4.23 4.76 8.96
N ILE A 69 -4.19 4.42 7.68
CA ILE A 69 -2.98 3.97 6.99
C ILE A 69 -2.80 4.78 5.71
N ALA A 70 -1.59 4.70 5.13
CA ALA A 70 -1.30 5.38 3.87
C ALA A 70 -1.57 4.44 2.70
N TYR A 71 -1.79 5.03 1.53
CA TYR A 71 -1.96 4.29 0.28
C TYR A 71 -1.07 4.90 -0.79
N ILE A 72 -0.56 4.04 -1.68
CA ILE A 72 0.04 4.47 -2.94
C ILE A 72 -0.79 3.87 -4.05
N ARG A 73 -1.32 4.73 -4.93
CA ARG A 73 -2.13 4.29 -6.06
C ARG A 73 -1.27 4.28 -7.30
N THR A 74 -1.18 3.13 -7.97
CA THR A 74 -0.44 2.98 -9.23
C THR A 74 -1.30 2.27 -10.25
N GLU A 75 -0.90 2.33 -11.52
CA GLU A 75 -1.64 1.66 -12.59
C GLU A 75 -1.61 0.14 -12.44
N ASP A 76 -0.49 -0.42 -11.98
CA ASP A 76 -0.34 -1.85 -11.80
C ASP A 76 0.43 -2.15 -10.51
N PRO A 77 -0.29 -2.35 -9.39
CA PRO A 77 0.36 -2.61 -8.10
C PRO A 77 1.21 -3.89 -8.10
N TYR A 78 0.77 -4.92 -8.81
CA TYR A 78 1.51 -6.18 -8.85
C TYR A 78 2.85 -6.00 -9.56
N ASP A 79 2.85 -5.41 -10.75
CA ASP A 79 4.08 -5.21 -11.51
C ASP A 79 5.05 -4.26 -10.82
N SER A 80 4.55 -3.36 -9.97
CA SER A 80 5.39 -2.43 -9.23
C SER A 80 6.32 -3.13 -8.24
N PHE A 81 5.96 -4.35 -7.80
CA PHE A 81 6.77 -5.14 -6.88
C PHE A 81 7.65 -6.18 -7.56
N VAL A 82 7.53 -6.35 -8.85
CA VAL A 82 8.25 -7.40 -9.59
C VAL A 82 9.55 -6.93 -10.25
#